data_b3b44920f5f18afe0ff2428fa8a34f72
#
_entry.id   b3b44920f5f18afe0ff2428fa8a34f72
#
_cell.length_a   1.000
_cell.length_b   1.000
_cell.length_c   1.000
_cell.angle_alpha   90.00
_cell.angle_beta   90.00
_cell.angle_gamma   90.00
#
_symmetry.space_group_name_H-M   'P 1'
#
loop_
_entity.id
_entity.type
_entity.pdbx_description
1 polymer ?
#
loop_
_entity_poly.entity_id
_entity_poly.type
_entity_poly.pdbx_seq_one_letter_code
_entity_poly.pdbx_strand_id
1 'polypeptide(L)'
;MRKLLATFCGIGLLPGPSGTYASAATAFLMGLAFYFVAPWWSIAAAALAATVVGIIVGERAMEDFNSKDPREFVLDEVAGMLIAGLAAWWAPWSGPDWRITIPIAFFWFRVTDILKPPPARQLEKLPRGWGIILDDVAAGLMALGLTLATGALWGYVFPQT
;
A
#
# COMPACT_ATOMS: atom_id res chain seq x y z
N MET A 1 5.51 21.67 5.04
CA MET A 1 5.12 20.41 5.67
C MET A 1 4.11 19.61 4.86
N ARG A 2 2.96 20.20 4.42
CA ARG A 2 1.92 19.45 3.65
C ARG A 2 2.47 18.76 2.39
N LYS A 3 3.21 19.47 1.54
CA LYS A 3 3.82 18.90 0.33
C LYS A 3 4.76 17.74 0.63
N LEU A 4 5.55 17.81 1.71
CA LEU A 4 6.42 16.69 2.12
C LEU A 4 5.63 15.47 2.54
N LEU A 5 4.48 15.63 3.21
CA LEU A 5 3.59 14.52 3.53
C LEU A 5 2.94 13.95 2.26
N ALA A 6 2.32 14.81 1.44
CA ALA A 6 1.66 14.41 0.20
C ALA A 6 2.58 13.62 -0.74
N THR A 7 3.86 14.02 -0.81
CA THR A 7 4.86 13.42 -1.69
C THR A 7 5.71 12.34 -1.03
N PHE A 8 5.33 11.90 0.15
CA PHE A 8 6.12 10.94 0.95
C PHE A 8 7.61 11.30 0.96
N CYS A 9 7.91 12.42 1.62
CA CYS A 9 9.27 12.99 1.71
C CYS A 9 9.94 13.28 0.36
N GLY A 10 9.16 13.62 -0.66
CA GLY A 10 9.65 13.99 -1.99
C GLY A 10 9.73 12.85 -2.99
N ILE A 11 9.42 11.61 -2.61
CA ILE A 11 9.38 10.46 -3.54
C ILE A 11 8.39 10.71 -4.68
N GLY A 12 7.23 11.31 -4.38
CA GLY A 12 6.23 11.69 -5.38
C GLY A 12 6.71 12.69 -6.43
N LEU A 13 7.80 13.42 -6.17
CA LEU A 13 8.39 14.38 -7.11
C LEU A 13 9.39 13.74 -8.09
N LEU A 14 9.73 12.48 -7.91
CA LEU A 14 10.66 11.78 -8.79
C LEU A 14 10.05 11.61 -10.19
N PRO A 15 10.87 11.75 -11.25
CA PRO A 15 10.41 11.50 -12.60
C PRO A 15 10.09 10.01 -12.80
N GLY A 16 8.97 9.72 -13.50
CA GLY A 16 8.53 8.35 -13.78
C GLY A 16 7.33 7.91 -12.94
N PRO A 17 7.18 6.61 -12.63
CA PRO A 17 6.02 6.07 -11.91
C PRO A 17 6.16 6.30 -10.40
N SER A 18 5.80 7.51 -9.95
CA SER A 18 5.94 7.97 -8.55
C SER A 18 5.27 7.00 -7.56
N GLY A 19 4.08 6.50 -7.87
CA GLY A 19 3.36 5.53 -7.05
C GLY A 19 4.12 4.21 -6.88
N THR A 20 4.78 3.73 -7.95
CA THR A 20 5.62 2.52 -7.85
C THR A 20 6.82 2.76 -6.93
N TYR A 21 7.43 3.94 -7.01
CA TYR A 21 8.54 4.29 -6.11
C TYR A 21 8.09 4.39 -4.66
N ALA A 22 6.93 5.00 -4.40
CA ALA A 22 6.37 5.10 -3.06
C ALA A 22 6.00 3.72 -2.49
N SER A 23 5.34 2.87 -3.28
CA SER A 23 5.02 1.50 -2.89
C SER A 23 6.28 0.67 -2.61
N ALA A 24 7.33 0.79 -3.45
CA ALA A 24 8.60 0.09 -3.25
C ALA A 24 9.34 0.58 -2.00
N ALA A 25 9.38 1.90 -1.77
CA ALA A 25 9.97 2.47 -0.56
C ALA A 25 9.22 2.01 0.69
N THR A 26 7.89 1.97 0.64
CA THR A 26 7.05 1.46 1.73
C THR A 26 7.32 -0.02 1.99
N ALA A 27 7.40 -0.85 0.95
CA ALA A 27 7.74 -2.26 1.06
C ALA A 27 9.13 -2.46 1.70
N PHE A 28 10.11 -1.65 1.32
CA PHE A 28 11.44 -1.68 1.93
C PHE A 28 11.41 -1.31 3.42
N LEU A 29 10.70 -0.24 3.79
CA LEU A 29 10.53 0.17 5.19
C LEU A 29 9.81 -0.91 6.02
N MET A 30 8.84 -1.61 5.43
CA MET A 30 8.18 -2.75 6.08
C MET A 30 9.14 -3.92 6.29
N GLY A 31 10.01 -4.21 5.33
CA GLY A 31 11.07 -5.20 5.49
C GLY A 31 12.02 -4.87 6.65
N LEU A 32 12.39 -3.60 6.79
CA LEU A 32 13.17 -3.12 7.94
C LEU A 32 12.38 -3.26 9.24
N ALA A 33 11.11 -2.86 9.26
CA ALA A 33 10.25 -2.98 10.44
C ALA A 33 10.11 -4.45 10.88
N PHE A 34 9.96 -5.37 9.93
CA PHE A 34 9.93 -6.79 10.21
C PHE A 34 11.28 -7.29 10.77
N TYR A 35 12.38 -6.84 10.16
CA TYR A 35 13.72 -7.19 10.63
C TYR A 35 13.98 -6.73 12.08
N PHE A 36 13.48 -5.56 12.47
CA PHE A 36 13.55 -5.05 13.84
C PHE A 36 12.42 -5.55 14.76
N VAL A 37 11.70 -6.58 14.34
CA VAL A 37 10.62 -7.23 15.12
C VAL A 37 9.51 -6.27 15.53
N ALA A 38 9.18 -5.33 14.66
CA ALA A 38 8.04 -4.44 14.89
C ALA A 38 6.73 -5.24 14.93
N PRO A 39 5.84 -4.99 15.89
CA PRO A 39 4.59 -5.73 15.98
C PRO A 39 3.63 -5.32 14.86
N TRP A 40 2.80 -6.26 14.39
CA TRP A 40 1.84 -6.03 13.28
C TRP A 40 0.92 -4.81 13.49
N TRP A 41 0.51 -4.55 14.74
CA TRP A 41 -0.37 -3.42 15.05
C TRP A 41 0.30 -2.05 14.79
N SER A 42 1.64 -1.96 14.85
CA SER A 42 2.35 -0.72 14.52
C SER A 42 2.22 -0.40 13.03
N ILE A 43 2.26 -1.41 12.17
CA ILE A 43 2.04 -1.26 10.72
C ILE A 43 0.58 -0.94 10.43
N ALA A 44 -0.36 -1.60 11.13
CA ALA A 44 -1.78 -1.29 11.00
C ALA A 44 -2.08 0.15 11.44
N ALA A 45 -1.47 0.62 12.52
CA ALA A 45 -1.58 2.00 12.97
C ALA A 45 -0.96 2.99 11.95
N ALA A 46 0.18 2.65 11.35
CA ALA A 46 0.79 3.45 10.28
C ALA A 46 -0.11 3.51 9.04
N ALA A 47 -0.73 2.40 8.64
CA ALA A 47 -1.68 2.34 7.53
C ALA A 47 -2.91 3.23 7.81
N LEU A 48 -3.47 3.15 9.01
CA LEU A 48 -4.58 4.01 9.44
C LEU A 48 -4.17 5.48 9.43
N ALA A 49 -3.00 5.80 9.98
CA ALA A 49 -2.48 7.16 9.99
C ALA A 49 -2.26 7.70 8.56
N ALA A 50 -1.66 6.91 7.66
CA ALA A 50 -1.47 7.28 6.26
C ALA A 50 -2.82 7.52 5.57
N THR A 51 -3.81 6.67 5.81
CA THR A 51 -5.18 6.82 5.28
C THR A 51 -5.82 8.12 5.78
N VAL A 52 -5.83 8.37 7.09
CA VAL A 52 -6.46 9.56 7.68
C VAL A 52 -5.76 10.84 7.23
N VAL A 53 -4.42 10.86 7.31
CA VAL A 53 -3.62 12.01 6.85
C VAL A 53 -3.81 12.21 5.36
N GLY A 54 -3.82 11.14 4.58
CA GLY A 54 -4.04 11.17 3.14
C GLY A 54 -5.37 11.81 2.76
N ILE A 55 -6.47 11.44 3.43
CA ILE A 55 -7.79 12.05 3.20
C ILE A 55 -7.75 13.57 3.49
N ILE A 56 -7.13 13.96 4.62
CA ILE A 56 -7.05 15.38 5.04
C ILE A 56 -6.16 16.20 4.09
N VAL A 57 -5.04 15.62 3.65
CA VAL A 57 -4.05 16.30 2.82
C VAL A 57 -4.40 16.22 1.35
N GLY A 58 -5.07 15.12 0.92
CA GLY A 58 -5.40 14.85 -0.48
C GLY A 58 -6.24 15.95 -1.13
N GLU A 59 -7.27 16.45 -0.43
CA GLU A 59 -8.09 17.56 -0.94
C GLU A 59 -7.26 18.80 -1.26
N ARG A 60 -6.32 19.13 -0.38
CA ARG A 60 -5.43 20.28 -0.56
C ARG A 60 -4.31 20.01 -1.58
N ALA A 61 -3.90 18.76 -1.73
CA ALA A 61 -2.95 18.37 -2.76
C ALA A 61 -3.56 18.57 -4.16
N MET A 62 -4.85 18.27 -4.34
CA MET A 62 -5.57 18.57 -5.59
C MET A 62 -5.50 20.06 -5.95
N GLU A 63 -5.64 20.95 -4.97
CA GLU A 63 -5.50 22.39 -5.16
C GLU A 63 -4.04 22.80 -5.42
N ASP A 64 -3.10 22.31 -4.60
CA ASP A 64 -1.68 22.67 -4.66
C ASP A 64 -1.02 22.24 -5.99
N PHE A 65 -1.48 21.17 -6.61
CA PHE A 65 -0.97 20.62 -7.87
C PHE A 65 -1.92 20.87 -9.07
N ASN A 66 -3.05 21.55 -8.84
CA ASN A 66 -4.07 21.85 -9.85
C ASN A 66 -4.51 20.62 -10.68
N SER A 67 -4.69 19.50 -10.00
CA SER A 67 -5.09 18.22 -10.58
C SER A 67 -6.07 17.51 -9.66
N LYS A 68 -7.02 16.77 -10.25
CA LYS A 68 -7.97 15.93 -9.48
C LYS A 68 -7.29 14.70 -8.87
N ASP A 69 -6.23 14.23 -9.52
CA ASP A 69 -5.40 13.11 -9.12
C ASP A 69 -3.94 13.50 -9.47
N PRO A 70 -3.26 14.20 -8.54
CA PRO A 70 -1.89 14.61 -8.79
C PRO A 70 -0.95 13.43 -8.59
N ARG A 71 -0.20 13.07 -9.62
CA ARG A 71 0.80 11.99 -9.59
C ARG A 71 1.87 12.18 -8.51
N GLU A 72 2.01 13.38 -7.99
CA GLU A 72 2.92 13.75 -6.91
C GLU A 72 2.39 13.35 -5.54
N PHE A 73 1.09 13.12 -5.45
CA PHE A 73 0.44 12.61 -4.26
C PHE A 73 0.59 11.09 -4.25
N VAL A 74 1.24 10.55 -3.23
CA VAL A 74 1.59 9.13 -3.14
C VAL A 74 1.33 8.53 -1.74
N LEU A 75 0.53 9.21 -0.91
CA LEU A 75 0.12 8.69 0.41
C LEU A 75 -0.92 7.58 0.30
N ASP A 76 -1.68 7.55 -0.77
CA ASP A 76 -2.61 6.50 -1.16
C ASP A 76 -1.85 5.19 -1.36
N GLU A 77 -0.81 5.22 -2.17
CA GLU A 77 0.02 4.04 -2.40
C GLU A 77 0.76 3.59 -1.13
N VAL A 78 1.16 4.54 -0.28
CA VAL A 78 1.75 4.21 1.03
C VAL A 78 0.72 3.48 1.89
N ALA A 79 -0.51 3.99 2.00
CA ALA A 79 -1.57 3.38 2.79
C ALA A 79 -1.93 1.97 2.27
N GLY A 80 -2.15 1.85 0.96
CA GLY A 80 -2.47 0.58 0.31
C GLY A 80 -1.36 -0.47 0.45
N MET A 81 -0.10 -0.07 0.26
CA MET A 81 1.04 -0.97 0.42
C MET A 81 1.24 -1.42 1.87
N LEU A 82 1.04 -0.54 2.86
CA LEU A 82 1.08 -0.92 4.28
C LEU A 82 0.03 -1.98 4.60
N ILE A 83 -1.20 -1.83 4.08
CA ILE A 83 -2.28 -2.82 4.25
C ILE A 83 -1.90 -4.15 3.60
N ALA A 84 -1.49 -4.14 2.34
CA ALA A 84 -1.10 -5.34 1.61
C ALA A 84 0.03 -6.12 2.31
N GLY A 85 1.02 -5.40 2.79
CA GLY A 85 2.20 -5.97 3.44
C GLY A 85 1.94 -6.54 4.83
N LEU A 86 0.79 -6.26 5.48
CA LEU A 86 0.39 -6.95 6.73
C LEU A 86 0.37 -8.48 6.57
N ALA A 87 0.23 -8.98 5.34
CA ALA A 87 0.35 -10.41 5.05
C ALA A 87 1.63 -11.03 5.62
N ALA A 88 2.74 -10.27 5.71
CA ALA A 88 4.01 -10.78 6.23
C ALA A 88 3.95 -11.16 7.72
N TRP A 89 3.04 -10.57 8.50
CA TRP A 89 2.82 -10.89 9.91
C TRP A 89 1.76 -11.98 10.13
N TRP A 90 0.88 -12.18 9.16
CA TRP A 90 -0.21 -13.16 9.25
C TRP A 90 -0.03 -14.37 8.35
N ALA A 91 1.01 -14.33 7.50
CA ALA A 91 1.37 -15.52 6.74
C ALA A 91 1.89 -16.59 7.73
N PRO A 92 1.05 -17.48 8.27
CA PRO A 92 1.47 -18.45 9.22
C PRO A 92 2.31 -19.48 8.50
N TRP A 93 3.58 -19.77 8.99
CA TRP A 93 3.64 -21.09 9.16
C TRP A 93 4.20 -22.00 8.14
N SER A 94 3.77 -21.99 6.99
CA SER A 94 4.19 -22.78 5.84
C SER A 94 4.35 -21.90 4.60
N GLY A 95 4.16 -20.57 4.78
CA GLY A 95 4.34 -19.58 3.74
C GLY A 95 5.80 -19.17 3.56
N PRO A 96 6.10 -18.47 2.45
CA PRO A 96 7.42 -17.92 2.23
C PRO A 96 7.81 -16.94 3.34
N ASP A 97 9.11 -16.89 3.67
CA ASP A 97 9.72 -15.88 4.55
C ASP A 97 9.21 -14.46 4.18
N TRP A 98 9.17 -13.54 5.14
CA TRP A 98 8.78 -12.15 4.92
C TRP A 98 9.54 -11.50 3.74
N ARG A 99 10.79 -11.95 3.49
CA ARG A 99 11.61 -11.53 2.34
C ARG A 99 11.01 -11.89 0.99
N ILE A 100 10.12 -12.86 0.96
CA ILE A 100 9.35 -13.28 -0.22
C ILE A 100 7.94 -12.74 -0.13
N THR A 101 7.33 -12.74 1.06
CA THR A 101 5.94 -12.29 1.26
C THR A 101 5.77 -10.82 0.95
N ILE A 102 6.70 -9.94 1.37
CA ILE A 102 6.61 -8.49 1.08
C ILE A 102 6.71 -8.20 -0.43
N PRO A 103 7.64 -8.75 -1.20
CA PRO A 103 7.63 -8.63 -2.66
C PRO A 103 6.37 -9.17 -3.33
N ILE A 104 5.79 -10.26 -2.85
CA ILE A 104 4.50 -10.79 -3.36
C ILE A 104 3.37 -9.79 -3.05
N ALA A 105 3.33 -9.24 -1.85
CA ALA A 105 2.35 -8.22 -1.47
C ALA A 105 2.49 -6.95 -2.34
N PHE A 106 3.72 -6.50 -2.59
CA PHE A 106 3.98 -5.40 -3.52
C PHE A 106 3.48 -5.71 -4.93
N PHE A 107 3.76 -6.90 -5.45
CA PHE A 107 3.28 -7.31 -6.78
C PHE A 107 1.74 -7.28 -6.84
N TRP A 108 1.06 -7.91 -5.90
CA TRP A 108 -0.40 -7.95 -5.88
C TRP A 108 -1.01 -6.57 -5.66
N PHE A 109 -0.40 -5.74 -4.81
CA PHE A 109 -0.84 -4.36 -4.62
C PHE A 109 -0.76 -3.57 -5.95
N ARG A 110 0.36 -3.64 -6.66
CA ARG A 110 0.47 -2.95 -7.96
C ARG A 110 -0.51 -3.49 -9.01
N VAL A 111 -0.78 -4.78 -9.01
CA VAL A 111 -1.77 -5.39 -9.91
C VAL A 111 -3.18 -4.87 -9.59
N THR A 112 -3.59 -4.88 -8.32
CA THR A 112 -4.93 -4.46 -7.91
C THR A 112 -5.13 -2.95 -8.03
N ASP A 113 -4.10 -2.14 -7.76
CA ASP A 113 -4.11 -0.71 -7.91
C ASP A 113 -4.20 -0.27 -9.39
N ILE A 114 -3.44 -0.90 -10.28
CA ILE A 114 -3.46 -0.56 -11.71
C ILE A 114 -4.74 -1.04 -12.40
N LEU A 115 -5.20 -2.26 -12.09
CA LEU A 115 -6.39 -2.85 -12.71
C LEU A 115 -7.69 -2.31 -12.12
N LYS A 116 -7.64 -1.81 -10.88
CA LYS A 116 -8.77 -1.27 -10.12
C LYS A 116 -10.02 -2.15 -10.21
N PRO A 117 -9.94 -3.45 -9.81
CA PRO A 117 -11.14 -4.29 -9.78
C PRO A 117 -12.16 -3.74 -8.78
N PRO A 118 -13.46 -4.02 -8.96
CA PRO A 118 -14.45 -3.66 -7.92
C PRO A 118 -14.07 -4.27 -6.55
N PRO A 119 -14.16 -3.52 -5.43
CA PRO A 119 -14.80 -2.20 -5.27
C PRO A 119 -13.88 -0.98 -5.50
N ALA A 120 -12.56 -1.12 -5.71
CA ALA A 120 -11.62 -0.01 -5.85
C ALA A 120 -12.09 1.03 -6.90
N ARG A 121 -12.43 0.55 -8.12
CA ARG A 121 -12.95 1.41 -9.19
C ARG A 121 -14.23 2.19 -8.83
N GLN A 122 -15.00 1.71 -7.87
CA GLN A 122 -16.23 2.40 -7.42
C GLN A 122 -15.87 3.47 -6.40
N LEU A 123 -14.90 3.20 -5.53
CA LEU A 123 -14.42 4.11 -4.50
C LEU A 123 -13.68 5.31 -5.08
N GLU A 124 -12.93 5.14 -6.18
CA GLU A 124 -12.29 6.23 -6.94
C GLU A 124 -13.28 7.37 -7.32
N LYS A 125 -14.57 7.06 -7.45
CA LYS A 125 -15.61 8.04 -7.80
C LYS A 125 -16.08 8.89 -6.62
N LEU A 126 -15.61 8.61 -5.42
CA LEU A 126 -15.96 9.39 -4.24
C LEU A 126 -15.39 10.81 -4.34
N PRO A 127 -16.09 11.80 -3.80
CA PRO A 127 -15.67 13.18 -3.90
C PRO A 127 -14.44 13.46 -3.03
N ARG A 128 -13.65 14.45 -3.47
CA ARG A 128 -12.50 15.00 -2.74
C ARG A 128 -11.40 13.94 -2.49
N GLY A 129 -10.61 14.11 -1.42
CA GLY A 129 -9.52 13.22 -1.03
C GLY A 129 -9.95 11.77 -0.66
N TRP A 130 -11.26 11.51 -0.47
CA TRP A 130 -11.77 10.16 -0.21
C TRP A 130 -11.57 9.21 -1.38
N GLY A 131 -11.84 9.69 -2.62
CA GLY A 131 -11.73 8.85 -3.82
C GLY A 131 -10.30 8.38 -4.04
N ILE A 132 -9.34 9.29 -3.91
CA ILE A 132 -7.91 9.02 -4.14
C ILE A 132 -7.35 8.01 -3.13
N ILE A 133 -7.80 8.07 -1.87
CA ILE A 133 -7.26 7.20 -0.81
C ILE A 133 -7.98 5.86 -0.73
N LEU A 134 -9.30 5.85 -0.84
CA LEU A 134 -10.07 4.64 -0.54
C LEU A 134 -9.99 3.59 -1.66
N ASP A 135 -9.70 3.99 -2.88
CA ASP A 135 -9.45 3.02 -3.96
C ASP A 135 -8.17 2.24 -3.71
N ASP A 136 -7.09 2.89 -3.25
CA ASP A 136 -5.83 2.23 -2.89
C ASP A 136 -5.92 1.43 -1.59
N VAL A 137 -6.71 1.91 -0.61
CA VAL A 137 -7.05 1.10 0.58
C VAL A 137 -7.76 -0.19 0.16
N ALA A 138 -8.74 -0.11 -0.74
CA ALA A 138 -9.43 -1.30 -1.24
C ALA A 138 -8.48 -2.20 -2.07
N ALA A 139 -7.63 -1.62 -2.91
CA ALA A 139 -6.60 -2.35 -3.63
C ALA A 139 -5.64 -3.07 -2.66
N GLY A 140 -5.23 -2.40 -1.59
CA GLY A 140 -4.39 -2.96 -0.52
C GLY A 140 -5.05 -4.13 0.21
N LEU A 141 -6.34 -4.03 0.54
CA LEU A 141 -7.10 -5.12 1.15
C LEU A 141 -7.24 -6.34 0.22
N MET A 142 -7.49 -6.10 -1.07
CA MET A 142 -7.51 -7.18 -2.06
C MET A 142 -6.14 -7.83 -2.22
N ALA A 143 -5.08 -7.02 -2.27
CA ALA A 143 -3.71 -7.51 -2.34
C ALA A 143 -3.31 -8.31 -1.10
N LEU A 144 -3.74 -7.89 0.09
CA LEU A 144 -3.58 -8.66 1.33
C LEU A 144 -4.18 -10.06 1.19
N GLY A 145 -5.45 -10.14 0.76
CA GLY A 145 -6.13 -11.43 0.55
C GLY A 145 -5.42 -12.31 -0.50
N LEU A 146 -5.01 -11.73 -1.63
CA LEU A 146 -4.29 -12.44 -2.69
C LEU A 146 -2.91 -12.92 -2.22
N THR A 147 -2.21 -12.12 -1.42
CA THR A 147 -0.90 -12.50 -0.85
C THR A 147 -1.06 -13.68 0.11
N LEU A 148 -2.06 -13.64 0.99
CA LEU A 148 -2.36 -14.75 1.91
C LEU A 148 -2.76 -16.02 1.15
N ALA A 149 -3.58 -15.89 0.11
CA ALA A 149 -3.95 -17.03 -0.75
C ALA A 149 -2.74 -17.62 -1.48
N THR A 150 -1.83 -16.77 -1.97
CA THR A 150 -0.58 -17.21 -2.60
C THR A 150 0.29 -17.98 -1.59
N GLY A 151 0.40 -17.48 -0.35
CA GLY A 151 1.14 -18.15 0.73
C GLY A 151 0.54 -19.50 1.10
N ALA A 152 -0.79 -19.58 1.16
CA ALA A 152 -1.50 -20.84 1.45
C ALA A 152 -1.29 -21.88 0.34
N LEU A 153 -1.36 -21.46 -0.93
CA LEU A 153 -1.09 -22.33 -2.08
C LEU A 153 0.36 -22.82 -2.08
N TRP A 154 1.30 -21.93 -1.74
CA TRP A 154 2.71 -22.31 -1.62
C TRP A 154 2.92 -23.41 -0.57
N GLY A 155 2.34 -23.24 0.62
CA GLY A 155 2.43 -24.25 1.68
C GLY A 155 1.77 -25.59 1.33
N TYR A 156 0.72 -25.57 0.51
CA TYR A 156 0.09 -26.78 -0.01
C TYR A 156 0.96 -27.51 -1.04
N VAL A 157 1.61 -26.75 -1.94
CA VAL A 157 2.44 -27.33 -3.01
C VAL A 157 3.83 -27.76 -2.49
N PHE A 158 4.37 -27.03 -1.52
CA PHE A 158 5.68 -27.27 -0.94
C PHE A 158 5.57 -27.47 0.59
N PRO A 159 5.01 -28.60 1.04
CA PRO A 159 4.90 -28.86 2.46
C PRO A 159 6.28 -28.91 3.10
N GLN A 160 6.47 -28.14 4.17
CA GLN A 160 7.68 -28.18 4.96
C GLN A 160 7.68 -29.49 5.75
N THR A 161 8.53 -30.44 5.36
CA THR A 161 8.79 -31.68 6.08
C THR A 161 9.62 -31.45 7.33
#